data_974acdf8aa98009dd234b97bf06ee4ca
#
_entry.id   974acdf8aa98009dd234b97bf06ee4ca
#
_cell.length_a   1.000
_cell.length_b   1.000
_cell.length_c   1.000
_cell.angle_alpha   90.00
_cell.angle_beta   90.00
_cell.angle_gamma   90.00
#
_symmetry.space_group_name_H-M   'P 1'
#
loop_
_entity.id
_entity.type
_entity.pdbx_description
1 polymer ?
#
loop_
_entity_poly.entity_id
_entity_poly.type
_entity_poly.pdbx_seq_one_letter_code
_entity_poly.pdbx_strand_id
1 'polypeptide(L)'
;SMPVSYYLSHGLNRKTSIALLGSLAGLVFTGLLTAGAVWLVGLTGYSGDEAGFVSTLYGGSINLRGLLMAGMMIGVLGVLDDISVAQAATVEQIHSANRALDRWQLFRRGMSVGQDHISSMVNTLMLVYAGTSLALLLLLTNQNLPLGYVLSQELVAEELVRMLVTSTVPISQPLAGDLRAETR
;
A
#
# COMPACT_ATOMS: atom_id res chain seq x y z
N SER A 1 -7.17 -10.67 11.34
CA SER A 1 -7.07 -11.76 10.33
C SER A 1 -5.63 -11.99 9.86
N MET A 2 -4.81 -10.93 9.66
CA MET A 2 -3.42 -11.03 9.19
C MET A 2 -2.54 -12.06 9.94
N PRO A 3 -2.44 -12.04 11.30
CA PRO A 3 -1.64 -13.04 12.01
C PRO A 3 -2.09 -14.47 11.76
N VAL A 4 -3.41 -14.68 11.69
CA VAL A 4 -4.00 -16.00 11.46
C VAL A 4 -3.67 -16.50 10.05
N SER A 5 -3.77 -15.64 9.03
CA SER A 5 -3.40 -15.97 7.66
C SER A 5 -1.92 -16.34 7.53
N TYR A 6 -1.03 -15.53 8.14
CA TYR A 6 0.41 -15.77 8.13
C TYR A 6 0.80 -17.09 8.81
N TYR A 7 0.23 -17.39 9.97
CA TYR A 7 0.54 -18.63 10.69
C TYR A 7 -0.09 -19.87 10.03
N LEU A 8 -1.26 -19.73 9.40
CA LEU A 8 -1.87 -20.82 8.64
C LEU A 8 -1.10 -21.16 7.36
N SER A 9 -0.58 -20.14 6.66
CA SER A 9 0.11 -20.33 5.38
C SER A 9 1.57 -20.74 5.54
N HIS A 10 2.28 -20.28 6.60
CA HIS A 10 3.73 -20.43 6.74
C HIS A 10 4.17 -21.14 8.03
N GLY A 11 3.22 -21.57 8.87
CA GLY A 11 3.47 -22.25 10.15
C GLY A 11 4.01 -21.32 11.25
N LEU A 12 4.07 -21.87 12.48
CA LEU A 12 4.57 -21.19 13.69
C LEU A 12 6.09 -21.19 13.70
N ASN A 13 6.73 -20.38 12.88
CA ASN A 13 8.18 -20.26 12.78
C ASN A 13 8.66 -18.86 13.16
N ARG A 14 9.89 -18.74 13.68
CA ARG A 14 10.53 -17.42 13.94
C ARG A 14 10.53 -16.51 12.71
N LYS A 15 10.69 -17.09 11.51
CA LYS A 15 10.64 -16.35 10.24
C LYS A 15 9.27 -15.68 10.00
N THR A 16 8.20 -16.39 10.27
CA THR A 16 6.81 -15.88 10.15
C THR A 16 6.54 -14.73 11.12
N SER A 17 7.03 -14.86 12.37
CA SER A 17 6.87 -13.78 13.37
C SER A 17 7.64 -12.51 12.99
N ILE A 18 8.84 -12.65 12.41
CA ILE A 18 9.63 -11.51 11.93
C ILE A 18 8.97 -10.86 10.72
N ALA A 19 8.44 -11.66 9.77
CA ALA A 19 7.69 -11.13 8.63
C ALA A 19 6.46 -10.35 9.08
N LEU A 20 5.71 -10.88 10.05
CA LEU A 20 4.56 -10.21 10.66
C LEU A 20 4.94 -8.87 11.30
N LEU A 21 6.03 -8.81 12.07
CA LEU A 21 6.51 -7.56 12.65
C LEU A 21 6.89 -6.53 11.59
N GLY A 22 7.54 -6.96 10.51
CA GLY A 22 7.87 -6.09 9.38
C GLY A 22 6.62 -5.54 8.68
N SER A 23 5.62 -6.38 8.45
CA SER A 23 4.33 -5.95 7.86
C SER A 23 3.57 -5.01 8.79
N LEU A 24 3.58 -5.25 10.10
CA LEU A 24 2.97 -4.35 11.08
C LEU A 24 3.69 -2.99 11.12
N ALA A 25 5.02 -2.97 11.09
CA ALA A 25 5.78 -1.72 11.03
C ALA A 25 5.49 -0.95 9.74
N GLY A 26 5.43 -1.64 8.60
CA GLY A 26 5.03 -1.05 7.32
C GLY A 26 3.61 -0.49 7.36
N LEU A 27 2.67 -1.21 7.98
CA LEU A 27 1.29 -0.76 8.14
C LEU A 27 1.20 0.50 9.00
N VAL A 28 1.94 0.57 10.12
CA VAL A 28 1.99 1.77 10.98
C VAL A 28 2.58 2.94 10.21
N PHE A 29 3.69 2.73 9.52
CA PHE A 29 4.31 3.78 8.69
C PHE A 29 3.35 4.30 7.63
N THR A 30 2.67 3.41 6.92
CA THR A 30 1.69 3.79 5.89
C THR A 30 0.47 4.46 6.48
N GLY A 31 0.01 4.03 7.65
CA GLY A 31 -1.07 4.68 8.38
C GLY A 31 -0.73 6.13 8.73
N LEU A 32 0.48 6.39 9.20
CA LEU A 32 0.97 7.74 9.46
C LEU A 32 1.08 8.57 8.18
N LEU A 33 1.58 7.98 7.09
CA LEU A 33 1.67 8.64 5.79
C LEU A 33 0.28 9.00 5.25
N THR A 34 -0.68 8.06 5.33
CA THR A 34 -2.07 8.29 4.93
C THR A 34 -2.71 9.40 5.75
N ALA A 35 -2.56 9.36 7.07
CA ALA A 35 -3.09 10.38 7.96
C ALA A 35 -2.49 11.76 7.64
N GLY A 36 -1.19 11.83 7.44
CA GLY A 36 -0.50 13.05 7.04
C GLY A 36 -0.97 13.58 5.70
N ALA A 37 -1.10 12.73 4.69
CA ALA A 37 -1.57 13.10 3.36
C ALA A 37 -3.03 13.59 3.37
N VAL A 38 -3.92 12.87 4.04
CA VAL A 38 -5.33 13.25 4.22
C VAL A 38 -5.46 14.59 4.94
N TRP A 39 -4.62 14.84 5.95
CA TRP A 39 -4.59 16.10 6.67
C TRP A 39 -4.03 17.24 5.82
N LEU A 40 -2.92 17.02 5.11
CA LEU A 40 -2.23 18.01 4.28
C LEU A 40 -3.11 18.48 3.10
N VAL A 41 -3.76 17.54 2.45
CA VAL A 41 -4.64 17.80 1.29
C VAL A 41 -6.02 18.29 1.75
N GLY A 42 -6.39 18.08 3.01
CA GLY A 42 -7.67 18.49 3.57
C GLY A 42 -8.84 17.61 3.14
N LEU A 43 -8.58 16.30 2.86
CA LEU A 43 -9.64 15.40 2.45
C LEU A 43 -10.67 15.21 3.56
N THR A 44 -11.94 15.29 3.21
CA THR A 44 -13.07 15.16 4.15
C THR A 44 -13.69 13.77 4.13
N GLY A 45 -13.53 13.04 3.02
CA GLY A 45 -14.19 11.77 2.76
C GLY A 45 -15.61 11.90 2.23
N TYR A 46 -16.03 13.10 1.84
CA TYR A 46 -17.35 13.35 1.23
C TYR A 46 -17.32 13.37 -0.30
N SER A 47 -16.25 12.89 -0.90
CA SER A 47 -16.00 13.05 -2.34
C SER A 47 -16.89 12.21 -3.25
N GLY A 48 -17.45 11.10 -2.78
CA GLY A 48 -18.28 10.19 -3.57
C GLY A 48 -19.76 10.22 -3.18
N ASP A 49 -20.60 9.83 -4.12
CA ASP A 49 -22.06 9.68 -3.88
C ASP A 49 -22.34 8.67 -2.76
N GLU A 50 -21.50 7.62 -2.64
CA GLU A 50 -21.58 6.61 -1.59
C GLU A 50 -21.37 7.19 -0.21
N ALA A 51 -20.45 8.15 -0.08
CA ALA A 51 -20.19 8.84 1.19
C ALA A 51 -21.39 9.65 1.65
N GLY A 52 -22.05 10.36 0.75
CA GLY A 52 -23.31 11.06 1.00
C GLY A 52 -24.42 10.11 1.44
N PHE A 53 -24.53 8.96 0.77
CA PHE A 53 -25.53 7.95 1.09
C PHE A 53 -25.29 7.32 2.48
N VAL A 54 -24.05 6.95 2.78
CA VAL A 54 -23.65 6.44 4.11
C VAL A 54 -23.93 7.48 5.19
N SER A 55 -23.58 8.75 4.97
CA SER A 55 -23.86 9.82 5.93
C SER A 55 -25.35 9.95 6.22
N THR A 56 -26.20 9.85 5.20
CA THR A 56 -27.65 9.93 5.35
C THR A 56 -28.21 8.71 6.10
N LEU A 57 -27.79 7.50 5.73
CA LEU A 57 -28.25 6.26 6.37
C LEU A 57 -27.93 6.20 7.86
N TYR A 58 -26.78 6.68 8.24
CA TYR A 58 -26.28 6.63 9.63
C TYR A 58 -26.48 7.95 10.38
N GLY A 59 -27.26 8.90 9.83
CA GLY A 59 -27.57 10.16 10.49
C GLY A 59 -26.36 11.01 10.85
N GLY A 60 -25.28 10.92 10.06
CA GLY A 60 -24.04 11.67 10.30
C GLY A 60 -23.17 11.14 11.46
N SER A 61 -23.51 10.00 12.05
CA SER A 61 -22.76 9.42 13.18
C SER A 61 -21.41 8.81 12.78
N ILE A 62 -21.18 8.55 11.48
CA ILE A 62 -19.94 7.95 10.97
C ILE A 62 -18.94 9.03 10.58
N ASN A 63 -17.71 8.87 11.04
CA ASN A 63 -16.59 9.70 10.62
C ASN A 63 -16.12 9.27 9.22
N LEU A 64 -16.59 9.99 8.17
CA LEU A 64 -16.26 9.67 6.78
C LEU A 64 -14.77 9.82 6.47
N ARG A 65 -14.06 10.77 7.08
CA ARG A 65 -12.60 10.87 6.98
C ARG A 65 -11.91 9.61 7.54
N GLY A 66 -12.38 9.11 8.66
CA GLY A 66 -11.89 7.86 9.24
C GLY A 66 -12.19 6.66 8.34
N LEU A 67 -13.36 6.63 7.71
CA LEU A 67 -13.75 5.58 6.76
C LEU A 67 -12.86 5.60 5.50
N LEU A 68 -12.59 6.79 4.95
CA LEU A 68 -11.66 6.99 3.84
C LEU A 68 -10.26 6.46 4.17
N MET A 69 -9.72 6.85 5.33
CA MET A 69 -8.40 6.39 5.79
C MET A 69 -8.38 4.86 5.97
N ALA A 70 -9.43 4.28 6.54
CA ALA A 70 -9.54 2.83 6.70
C ALA A 70 -9.55 2.10 5.34
N GLY A 71 -10.29 2.61 4.36
CA GLY A 71 -10.32 2.08 3.00
C GLY A 71 -8.94 2.12 2.33
N MET A 72 -8.21 3.23 2.44
CA MET A 72 -6.84 3.35 1.95
C MET A 72 -5.91 2.36 2.64
N MET A 73 -6.00 2.21 3.97
CA MET A 73 -5.18 1.26 4.73
C MET A 73 -5.46 -0.20 4.36
N ILE A 74 -6.71 -0.57 4.08
CA ILE A 74 -7.07 -1.93 3.65
C ILE A 74 -6.43 -2.23 2.28
N GLY A 75 -6.47 -1.29 1.35
CA GLY A 75 -5.82 -1.43 0.05
C GLY A 75 -4.31 -1.61 0.16
N VAL A 76 -3.67 -0.80 0.99
CA VAL A 76 -2.24 -0.90 1.28
C VAL A 76 -1.88 -2.23 1.95
N LEU A 77 -2.72 -2.72 2.86
CA LEU A 77 -2.52 -3.99 3.53
C LEU A 77 -2.40 -5.15 2.53
N GLY A 78 -3.26 -5.18 1.50
CA GLY A 78 -3.18 -6.19 0.45
C GLY A 78 -1.84 -6.15 -0.29
N VAL A 79 -1.39 -4.97 -0.68
CA VAL A 79 -0.09 -4.77 -1.35
C VAL A 79 1.08 -5.18 -0.45
N LEU A 80 1.04 -4.83 0.83
CA LEU A 80 2.07 -5.23 1.81
C LEU A 80 2.18 -6.74 1.97
N ASP A 81 1.04 -7.42 2.01
CA ASP A 81 0.96 -8.88 2.15
C ASP A 81 1.62 -9.57 0.95
N ASP A 82 1.23 -9.18 -0.26
CA ASP A 82 1.77 -9.73 -1.50
C ASP A 82 3.28 -9.54 -1.61
N ILE A 83 3.79 -8.34 -1.31
CA ILE A 83 5.23 -8.06 -1.36
C ILE A 83 5.99 -8.87 -0.31
N SER A 84 5.47 -8.92 0.92
CA SER A 84 6.14 -9.60 2.03
C SER A 84 6.29 -11.10 1.77
N VAL A 85 5.24 -11.72 1.22
CA VAL A 85 5.22 -13.15 0.88
C VAL A 85 6.14 -13.41 -0.31
N ALA A 86 6.03 -12.64 -1.39
CA ALA A 86 6.86 -12.80 -2.58
C ALA A 86 8.35 -12.62 -2.27
N GLN A 87 8.69 -11.59 -1.48
CA GLN A 87 10.08 -11.33 -1.09
C GLN A 87 10.65 -12.42 -0.20
N ALA A 88 9.88 -12.93 0.77
CA ALA A 88 10.32 -14.03 1.64
C ALA A 88 10.58 -15.31 0.83
N ALA A 89 9.69 -15.64 -0.11
CA ALA A 89 9.83 -16.79 -1.00
C ALA A 89 11.06 -16.64 -1.92
N THR A 90 11.29 -15.46 -2.48
CA THR A 90 12.43 -15.16 -3.33
C THR A 90 13.76 -15.37 -2.58
N VAL A 91 13.89 -14.81 -1.38
CA VAL A 91 15.10 -14.96 -0.56
C VAL A 91 15.35 -16.43 -0.20
N GLU A 92 14.31 -17.18 0.12
CA GLU A 92 14.43 -18.61 0.43
C GLU A 92 14.88 -19.42 -0.79
N GLN A 93 14.34 -19.13 -1.98
CA GLN A 93 14.76 -19.78 -3.23
C GLN A 93 16.23 -19.47 -3.57
N ILE A 94 16.67 -18.22 -3.46
CA ILE A 94 18.07 -17.84 -3.69
C ILE A 94 18.99 -18.55 -2.71
N HIS A 95 18.63 -18.64 -1.43
CA HIS A 95 19.42 -19.32 -0.41
C HIS A 95 19.48 -20.83 -0.64
N SER A 96 18.37 -21.46 -1.03
CA SER A 96 18.32 -22.90 -1.34
C SER A 96 19.12 -23.27 -2.58
N ALA A 97 19.15 -22.40 -3.58
CA ALA A 97 19.91 -22.58 -4.81
C ALA A 97 21.44 -22.47 -4.59
N ASN A 98 21.86 -21.62 -3.66
CA ASN A 98 23.29 -21.49 -3.30
C ASN A 98 23.46 -21.17 -1.81
N ARG A 99 23.71 -22.24 -1.03
CA ARG A 99 23.90 -22.13 0.43
C ARG A 99 25.25 -21.50 0.84
N ALA A 100 26.18 -21.32 -0.10
CA ALA A 100 27.48 -20.69 0.15
C ALA A 100 27.42 -19.16 0.10
N LEU A 101 26.27 -18.57 -0.24
CA LEU A 101 26.10 -17.12 -0.25
C LEU A 101 26.22 -16.54 1.16
N ASP A 102 27.06 -15.53 1.28
CA ASP A 102 27.11 -14.68 2.47
C ASP A 102 25.79 -13.86 2.59
N ARG A 103 25.48 -13.45 3.82
CA ARG A 103 24.24 -12.71 4.13
C ARG A 103 24.08 -11.46 3.27
N TRP A 104 25.16 -10.71 3.09
CA TRP A 104 25.16 -9.51 2.26
C TRP A 104 24.90 -9.80 0.77
N GLN A 105 25.47 -10.88 0.26
CA GLN A 105 25.20 -11.32 -1.12
C GLN A 105 23.76 -11.78 -1.30
N LEU A 106 23.22 -12.51 -0.31
CA LEU A 106 21.84 -12.96 -0.30
C LEU A 106 20.88 -11.75 -0.28
N PHE A 107 21.15 -10.77 0.59
CA PHE A 107 20.40 -9.52 0.67
C PHE A 107 20.42 -8.77 -0.66
N ARG A 108 21.60 -8.53 -1.24
CA ARG A 108 21.72 -7.80 -2.52
C ARG A 108 20.97 -8.48 -3.66
N ARG A 109 21.03 -9.81 -3.75
CA ARG A 109 20.32 -10.57 -4.79
C ARG A 109 18.82 -10.55 -4.56
N GLY A 110 18.36 -10.74 -3.33
CA GLY A 110 16.97 -10.63 -2.97
C GLY A 110 16.41 -9.22 -3.28
N MET A 111 17.18 -8.17 -2.96
CA MET A 111 16.83 -6.80 -3.26
C MET A 111 16.71 -6.53 -4.76
N SER A 112 17.64 -7.06 -5.57
CA SER A 112 17.59 -6.87 -7.03
C SER A 112 16.29 -7.43 -7.61
N VAL A 113 15.93 -8.67 -7.24
CA VAL A 113 14.66 -9.28 -7.68
C VAL A 113 13.45 -8.54 -7.11
N GLY A 114 13.53 -8.10 -5.85
CA GLY A 114 12.48 -7.33 -5.20
C GLY A 114 12.21 -5.99 -5.88
N GLN A 115 13.25 -5.27 -6.29
CA GLN A 115 13.11 -4.00 -7.02
C GLN A 115 12.41 -4.17 -8.36
N ASP A 116 12.73 -5.21 -9.12
CA ASP A 116 12.05 -5.50 -10.39
C ASP A 116 10.57 -5.81 -10.16
N HIS A 117 10.26 -6.61 -9.13
CA HIS A 117 8.89 -6.94 -8.76
C HIS A 117 8.10 -5.70 -8.30
N ILE A 118 8.71 -4.87 -7.44
CA ILE A 118 8.12 -3.61 -6.96
C ILE A 118 7.84 -2.66 -8.12
N SER A 119 8.77 -2.50 -9.05
CA SER A 119 8.61 -1.63 -10.20
C SER A 119 7.43 -2.06 -11.08
N SER A 120 7.29 -3.37 -11.33
CA SER A 120 6.17 -3.94 -12.06
C SER A 120 4.84 -3.72 -11.32
N MET A 121 4.83 -3.93 -10.01
CA MET A 121 3.63 -3.77 -9.18
C MET A 121 3.17 -2.32 -9.12
N VAL A 122 4.08 -1.35 -8.94
CA VAL A 122 3.76 0.08 -8.94
C VAL A 122 3.14 0.49 -10.28
N ASN A 123 3.70 0.03 -11.40
CA ASN A 123 3.14 0.30 -12.71
C ASN A 123 1.71 -0.28 -12.86
N THR A 124 1.49 -1.50 -12.39
CA THR A 124 0.18 -2.14 -12.41
C THR A 124 -0.83 -1.38 -11.55
N LEU A 125 -0.44 -0.95 -10.35
CA LEU A 125 -1.29 -0.16 -9.47
C LEU A 125 -1.67 1.18 -10.10
N MET A 126 -0.72 1.88 -10.72
CA MET A 126 -1.01 3.13 -11.43
C MET A 126 -2.02 2.92 -12.56
N LEU A 127 -1.87 1.86 -13.35
CA LEU A 127 -2.81 1.54 -14.42
C LEU A 127 -4.21 1.16 -13.90
N VAL A 128 -4.29 0.40 -12.81
CA VAL A 128 -5.56 0.05 -12.17
C VAL A 128 -6.27 1.30 -11.67
N TYR A 129 -5.57 2.18 -10.94
CA TYR A 129 -6.17 3.43 -10.46
C TYR A 129 -6.55 4.38 -11.60
N ALA A 130 -5.72 4.53 -12.62
CA ALA A 130 -6.06 5.30 -13.81
C ALA A 130 -7.29 4.74 -14.53
N GLY A 131 -7.39 3.41 -14.62
CA GLY A 131 -8.53 2.73 -15.25
C GLY A 131 -9.83 2.92 -14.47
N THR A 132 -9.80 2.81 -13.15
CA THR A 132 -10.98 3.02 -12.30
C THR A 132 -11.44 4.48 -12.30
N SER A 133 -10.51 5.42 -12.43
CA SER A 133 -10.80 6.86 -12.48
C SER A 133 -11.11 7.38 -13.90
N LEU A 134 -11.10 6.52 -14.92
CA LEU A 134 -11.27 6.94 -16.32
C LEU A 134 -12.62 7.64 -16.58
N ALA A 135 -13.70 7.12 -16.02
CA ALA A 135 -15.02 7.71 -16.15
C ALA A 135 -15.08 9.12 -15.54
N LEU A 136 -14.43 9.30 -14.38
CA LEU A 136 -14.28 10.59 -13.73
C LEU A 136 -13.48 11.58 -14.58
N LEU A 137 -12.35 11.14 -15.14
CA LEU A 137 -11.51 11.96 -16.01
C LEU A 137 -12.27 12.41 -17.26
N LEU A 138 -13.05 11.52 -17.87
CA LEU A 138 -13.89 11.85 -19.01
C LEU A 138 -14.98 12.88 -18.66
N LEU A 139 -15.63 12.72 -17.50
CA LEU A 139 -16.64 13.65 -17.02
C LEU A 139 -16.06 15.06 -16.87
N LEU A 140 -14.88 15.17 -16.26
CA LEU A 140 -14.20 16.44 -16.02
C LEU A 140 -13.70 17.08 -17.33
N THR A 141 -13.21 16.28 -18.28
CA THR A 141 -12.74 16.76 -19.59
C THR A 141 -13.88 17.37 -20.42
N ASN A 142 -15.08 16.81 -20.33
CA ASN A 142 -16.24 17.28 -21.10
C ASN A 142 -16.75 18.66 -20.63
N GLN A 143 -16.39 19.12 -19.45
CA GLN A 143 -16.86 20.40 -18.90
C GLN A 143 -15.97 21.60 -19.24
N ASN A 144 -14.92 21.44 -20.05
CA ASN A 144 -13.93 22.49 -20.38
C ASN A 144 -13.38 23.23 -19.14
N LEU A 145 -13.26 22.53 -18.02
CA LEU A 145 -12.76 23.09 -16.78
C LEU A 145 -11.23 23.25 -16.81
N PRO A 146 -10.68 24.32 -16.23
CA PRO A 146 -9.23 24.48 -16.14
C PRO A 146 -8.63 23.34 -15.27
N LEU A 147 -7.46 22.81 -15.67
CA LEU A 147 -6.81 21.71 -14.97
C LEU A 147 -6.60 21.95 -13.47
N GLY A 148 -6.33 23.19 -13.08
CA GLY A 148 -6.20 23.55 -11.65
C GLY A 148 -7.49 23.32 -10.86
N TYR A 149 -8.64 23.58 -11.47
CA TYR A 149 -9.95 23.31 -10.86
C TYR A 149 -10.21 21.81 -10.77
N VAL A 150 -9.89 21.06 -11.82
CA VAL A 150 -10.05 19.59 -11.85
C VAL A 150 -9.24 18.95 -10.74
N LEU A 151 -7.98 19.35 -10.59
CA LEU A 151 -7.07 18.80 -9.56
C LEU A 151 -7.48 19.23 -8.13
N SER A 152 -8.22 20.32 -7.98
CA SER A 152 -8.74 20.76 -6.67
C SER A 152 -10.03 20.04 -6.26
N GLN A 153 -10.64 19.26 -7.15
CA GLN A 153 -11.80 18.43 -6.78
C GLN A 153 -11.36 17.33 -5.79
N GLU A 154 -12.07 17.22 -4.68
CA GLU A 154 -11.73 16.26 -3.62
C GLU A 154 -11.69 14.82 -4.16
N LEU A 155 -12.58 14.45 -5.07
CA LEU A 155 -12.62 13.14 -5.70
C LEU A 155 -11.32 12.81 -6.46
N VAL A 156 -10.75 13.78 -7.19
CA VAL A 156 -9.48 13.63 -7.90
C VAL A 156 -8.31 13.60 -6.92
N ALA A 157 -8.33 14.50 -5.94
CA ALA A 157 -7.29 14.57 -4.91
C ALA A 157 -7.24 13.28 -4.08
N GLU A 158 -8.38 12.68 -3.76
CA GLU A 158 -8.48 11.39 -3.07
C GLU A 158 -7.80 10.27 -3.86
N GLU A 159 -8.09 10.14 -5.15
CA GLU A 159 -7.49 9.11 -5.99
C GLU A 159 -5.97 9.31 -6.16
N LEU A 160 -5.52 10.55 -6.30
CA LEU A 160 -4.08 10.86 -6.33
C LEU A 160 -3.38 10.50 -5.03
N VAL A 161 -3.97 10.84 -3.88
CA VAL A 161 -3.42 10.49 -2.57
C VAL A 161 -3.40 8.97 -2.38
N ARG A 162 -4.47 8.27 -2.75
CA ARG A 162 -4.57 6.82 -2.71
C ARG A 162 -3.46 6.16 -3.54
N MET A 163 -3.27 6.62 -4.78
CA MET A 163 -2.23 6.14 -5.68
C MET A 163 -0.83 6.36 -5.09
N LEU A 164 -0.54 7.57 -4.61
CA LEU A 164 0.76 7.92 -4.04
C LEU A 164 1.06 7.11 -2.77
N VAL A 165 0.12 7.02 -1.84
CA VAL A 165 0.29 6.27 -0.61
C VAL A 165 0.52 4.79 -0.91
N THR A 166 -0.30 4.18 -1.78
CA THR A 166 -0.18 2.75 -2.11
C THR A 166 1.13 2.45 -2.84
N SER A 167 1.61 3.35 -3.71
CA SER A 167 2.87 3.15 -4.45
C SER A 167 4.13 3.41 -3.62
N THR A 168 4.06 4.15 -2.51
CA THR A 168 5.22 4.35 -1.62
C THR A 168 5.49 3.15 -0.71
N VAL A 169 4.49 2.32 -0.46
CA VAL A 169 4.60 1.13 0.41
C VAL A 169 5.63 0.11 -0.10
N PRO A 170 5.60 -0.29 -1.38
CA PRO A 170 6.61 -1.17 -1.94
C PRO A 170 8.04 -0.66 -1.76
N ILE A 171 8.22 0.65 -1.87
CA ILE A 171 9.54 1.29 -1.81
C ILE A 171 10.11 1.27 -0.37
N SER A 172 9.26 1.28 0.64
CA SER A 172 9.68 1.27 2.05
C SER A 172 10.05 -0.13 2.60
N GLN A 173 9.64 -1.20 1.93
CA GLN A 173 9.88 -2.59 2.36
C GLN A 173 11.37 -3.01 2.38
N PRO A 174 12.24 -2.56 1.46
CA PRO A 174 13.67 -2.85 1.51
C PRO A 174 14.34 -2.40 2.82
N LEU A 175 13.92 -1.25 3.35
CA LEU A 175 14.44 -0.69 4.61
C LEU A 175 14.11 -1.59 5.82
N ALA A 176 12.97 -2.27 5.83
CA ALA A 176 12.61 -3.21 6.89
C ALA A 176 13.41 -4.53 6.82
N GLY A 177 13.94 -4.90 5.66
CA GLY A 177 14.83 -6.05 5.47
C GLY A 177 16.22 -5.85 6.04
N ASP A 178 16.72 -4.62 6.04
CA ASP A 178 18.06 -4.26 6.51
C ASP A 178 18.19 -4.39 8.04
N LEU A 179 17.17 -3.99 8.78
CA LEU A 179 17.10 -4.15 10.23
C LEU A 179 17.13 -5.62 10.70
N ARG A 180 16.90 -6.58 9.80
CA ARG A 180 16.92 -8.03 10.09
C ARG A 180 18.31 -8.65 9.94
N ALA A 181 19.22 -8.01 9.21
CA ALA A 181 20.59 -8.49 9.05
C ALA A 181 21.46 -8.20 10.27
N GLU A 182 21.13 -7.16 11.04
CA GLU A 182 21.90 -6.72 12.21
C GLU A 182 21.57 -7.48 13.52
N THR A 183 20.42 -8.17 13.60
CA THR A 183 19.96 -8.80 14.86
C THR A 183 20.27 -10.30 14.99
N ARG A 184 21.28 -10.82 14.24
CA ARG A 184 21.73 -12.22 14.41
C ARG A 184 23.22 -12.34 14.53
#